data_7d4ec2b5dbda8e89fc122d4a97c52955
#
_entry.id   7d4ec2b5dbda8e89fc122d4a97c52955
#
_cell.length_a   1.000
_cell.length_b   1.000
_cell.length_c   1.000
_cell.angle_alpha   90.00
_cell.angle_beta   90.00
_cell.angle_gamma   90.00
#
_symmetry.space_group_name_H-M   'P 1'
#
loop_
_entity.id
_entity.type
_entity.pdbx_description
1 polymer ?
#
loop_
_entity_poly.entity_id
_entity_poly.type
_entity_poly.pdbx_seq_one_letter_code
_entity_poly.pdbx_strand_id
1 'polypeptide(L)'
;MKVVLNSVLFKAQPPNYTKIDDTVSRSAQPAKEDFKWLKEQGVSDIINFRTMYKPGLNFSEKNVVESLGMNYHNIPTVSAAPQQEGVNIFLRLIENIKQRNGKVHIHCKAGADRTGMYSFIYKMFFI
;
A
#
# COMPACT_ATOMS: atom_id res chain seq x y z
N MET A 1 22.99 3.44 -23.06
CA MET A 1 21.66 3.76 -23.31
C MET A 1 20.68 2.63 -23.22
N LYS A 2 21.08 1.52 -23.63
CA LYS A 2 20.29 0.37 -23.50
C LYS A 2 19.88 0.10 -22.07
N VAL A 3 20.81 0.36 -21.16
CA VAL A 3 20.56 0.19 -19.75
C VAL A 3 19.41 1.08 -19.29
N VAL A 4 19.40 2.30 -19.79
CA VAL A 4 18.34 3.22 -19.45
C VAL A 4 17.01 2.68 -19.91
N LEU A 5 16.99 2.18 -21.10
CA LEU A 5 15.78 1.59 -21.64
C LEU A 5 15.33 0.42 -20.80
N ASN A 6 16.27 -0.42 -20.40
CA ASN A 6 15.94 -1.56 -19.56
C ASN A 6 15.40 -1.12 -18.20
N SER A 7 15.96 -0.08 -17.65
CA SER A 7 15.47 0.43 -16.38
C SER A 7 14.02 0.86 -16.49
N VAL A 8 13.68 1.50 -17.59
CA VAL A 8 12.32 1.93 -17.80
C VAL A 8 11.39 0.73 -17.96
N LEU A 9 11.84 -0.25 -18.71
CA LEU A 9 11.01 -1.43 -18.99
C LEU A 9 10.79 -2.28 -17.75
N PHE A 10 11.77 -2.33 -16.87
CA PHE A 10 11.69 -3.20 -15.70
C PHE A 10 11.48 -2.44 -14.41
N LYS A 11 10.87 -1.28 -14.52
CA LYS A 11 10.47 -0.55 -13.36
C LYS A 11 9.55 -1.45 -12.53
N ALA A 12 9.89 -1.65 -11.26
CA ALA A 12 9.13 -2.53 -10.38
C ALA A 12 7.92 -1.81 -9.80
N GLN A 13 6.94 -1.59 -10.64
CA GLN A 13 5.69 -0.94 -10.25
C GLN A 13 4.68 -2.03 -9.90
N PRO A 14 3.99 -1.92 -8.74
CA PRO A 14 3.03 -2.96 -8.36
C PRO A 14 1.90 -3.13 -9.36
N PRO A 15 1.35 -4.34 -9.49
CA PRO A 15 0.22 -4.57 -10.39
C PRO A 15 -0.98 -3.71 -10.00
N ASN A 16 -1.68 -3.19 -10.98
CA ASN A 16 -2.86 -2.34 -10.78
C ASN A 16 -2.57 -1.09 -9.95
N TYR A 17 -1.38 -0.56 -10.11
CA TYR A 17 -0.99 0.64 -9.38
C TYR A 17 -1.75 1.86 -9.87
N THR A 18 -2.24 2.66 -8.94
CA THR A 18 -2.93 3.92 -9.24
C THR A 18 -2.68 4.90 -8.11
N LYS A 19 -2.41 6.14 -8.44
CA LYS A 19 -2.39 7.21 -7.43
C LYS A 19 -3.81 7.72 -7.25
N ILE A 20 -4.27 7.77 -6.00
CA ILE A 20 -5.56 8.37 -5.69
C ILE A 20 -5.38 9.88 -5.61
N ASP A 21 -4.32 10.32 -4.95
CA ASP A 21 -3.91 11.72 -4.89
C ASP A 21 -2.42 11.76 -4.53
N ASP A 22 -1.93 12.91 -4.10
CA ASP A 22 -0.52 13.04 -3.76
C ASP A 22 -0.12 12.29 -2.51
N THR A 23 -1.07 11.92 -1.66
CA THR A 23 -0.80 11.25 -0.40
C THR A 23 -0.98 9.73 -0.50
N VAL A 24 -2.00 9.27 -1.22
CA VAL A 24 -2.40 7.86 -1.22
C VAL A 24 -2.30 7.24 -2.61
N SER A 25 -1.65 6.09 -2.68
CA SER A 25 -1.66 5.24 -3.88
C SER A 25 -2.17 3.86 -3.49
N ARG A 26 -2.56 3.08 -4.49
CA ARG A 26 -3.14 1.76 -4.26
C ARG A 26 -2.70 0.77 -5.34
N SER A 27 -2.73 -0.52 -5.00
CA SER A 27 -2.40 -1.56 -5.97
C SER A 27 -2.86 -2.92 -5.48
N ALA A 28 -2.62 -3.94 -6.29
CA ALA A 28 -2.67 -5.33 -5.86
C ALA A 28 -1.43 -5.62 -5.01
N GLN A 29 -1.28 -6.86 -4.54
CA GLN A 29 -0.12 -7.25 -3.74
C GLN A 29 1.18 -6.93 -4.46
N PRO A 30 2.03 -6.06 -3.90
CA PRO A 30 3.32 -5.78 -4.51
C PRO A 30 4.27 -6.97 -4.39
N ALA A 31 5.11 -7.14 -5.38
CA ALA A 31 6.22 -8.07 -5.28
C ALA A 31 7.31 -7.45 -4.41
N LYS A 32 8.28 -8.25 -4.02
CA LYS A 32 9.34 -7.78 -3.14
C LYS A 32 10.05 -6.55 -3.72
N GLU A 33 10.35 -6.59 -5.01
CA GLU A 33 11.06 -5.49 -5.68
C GLU A 33 10.22 -4.23 -5.79
N ASP A 34 8.91 -4.37 -5.81
CA ASP A 34 8.01 -3.24 -5.95
C ASP A 34 8.09 -2.29 -4.76
N PHE A 35 8.42 -2.81 -3.57
CA PHE A 35 8.51 -1.97 -2.38
C PHE A 35 9.66 -0.98 -2.48
N LYS A 36 10.76 -1.38 -3.12
CA LYS A 36 11.86 -0.46 -3.33
C LYS A 36 11.44 0.68 -4.26
N TRP A 37 10.70 0.33 -5.30
CA TRP A 37 10.17 1.35 -6.21
C TRP A 37 9.23 2.31 -5.48
N LEU A 38 8.35 1.78 -4.63
CA LEU A 38 7.46 2.62 -3.84
C LEU A 38 8.24 3.57 -2.95
N LYS A 39 9.29 3.08 -2.32
CA LYS A 39 10.16 3.92 -1.50
C LYS A 39 10.74 5.05 -2.34
N GLU A 40 11.16 4.75 -3.55
CA GLU A 40 11.74 5.75 -4.45
C GLU A 40 10.71 6.79 -4.87
N GLN A 41 9.43 6.44 -4.83
CA GLN A 41 8.35 7.39 -5.12
C GLN A 41 8.02 8.26 -3.92
N GLY A 42 8.69 8.09 -2.81
CA GLY A 42 8.46 8.89 -1.62
C GLY A 42 7.49 8.29 -0.63
N VAL A 43 7.09 7.04 -0.83
CA VAL A 43 6.18 6.37 0.10
C VAL A 43 6.88 6.17 1.45
N SER A 44 6.19 6.54 2.51
CA SER A 44 6.70 6.40 3.87
C SER A 44 6.00 5.28 4.64
N ASP A 45 4.81 4.91 4.22
CA ASP A 45 3.98 3.96 4.95
C ASP A 45 3.29 3.00 4.00
N ILE A 46 3.20 1.74 4.41
CA ILE A 46 2.47 0.72 3.67
C ILE A 46 1.34 0.22 4.56
N ILE A 47 0.12 0.14 4.01
CA ILE A 47 -1.01 -0.48 4.70
C ILE A 47 -1.45 -1.70 3.90
N ASN A 48 -1.38 -2.85 4.54
CA ASN A 48 -1.74 -4.14 3.96
C ASN A 48 -3.06 -4.60 4.58
N PHE A 49 -4.08 -4.82 3.74
CA PHE A 49 -5.39 -5.27 4.21
C PHE A 49 -5.54 -6.79 4.18
N ARG A 50 -4.52 -7.53 3.80
CA ARG A 50 -4.61 -8.99 3.74
C ARG A 50 -4.55 -9.59 5.13
N THR A 51 -5.16 -10.77 5.27
CA THR A 51 -5.08 -11.51 6.53
C THR A 51 -3.73 -12.21 6.61
N MET A 52 -3.17 -12.26 7.84
CA MET A 52 -1.81 -12.75 8.04
C MET A 52 -1.67 -14.26 7.85
N TYR A 53 -2.75 -14.97 8.07
CA TYR A 53 -2.67 -16.43 8.01
C TYR A 53 -2.88 -16.97 6.60
N LYS A 54 -2.91 -16.12 5.61
CA LYS A 54 -3.02 -16.52 4.22
C LYS A 54 -1.67 -16.33 3.57
N PRO A 55 -0.74 -17.27 3.72
CA PRO A 55 0.57 -17.12 3.10
C PRO A 55 0.40 -17.13 1.58
N GLY A 56 1.39 -17.13 0.85
CA GLY A 56 1.34 -17.05 -0.59
C GLY A 56 2.47 -16.20 -1.08
N LEU A 57 3.18 -15.60 -0.12
CA LEU A 57 4.38 -14.86 -0.43
C LEU A 57 5.59 -15.66 0.01
N ASN A 58 6.66 -15.53 -0.74
CA ASN A 58 7.92 -16.17 -0.39
C ASN A 58 8.85 -15.21 0.34
N PHE A 59 8.28 -14.16 0.93
CA PHE A 59 9.05 -13.18 1.70
C PHE A 59 8.15 -12.59 2.79
N SER A 60 8.77 -11.99 3.80
CA SER A 60 8.04 -11.28 4.84
C SER A 60 7.89 -9.84 4.42
N GLU A 61 6.66 -9.42 4.15
CA GLU A 61 6.40 -8.05 3.70
C GLU A 61 6.82 -7.05 4.77
N LYS A 62 6.51 -7.34 6.03
CA LYS A 62 6.87 -6.45 7.13
C LYS A 62 8.38 -6.22 7.16
N ASN A 63 9.15 -7.31 7.06
CA ASN A 63 10.60 -7.18 7.10
C ASN A 63 11.15 -6.40 5.91
N VAL A 64 10.61 -6.64 4.73
CA VAL A 64 11.04 -5.92 3.53
C VAL A 64 10.75 -4.43 3.67
N VAL A 65 9.52 -4.10 4.06
CA VAL A 65 9.09 -2.71 4.19
C VAL A 65 9.96 -1.98 5.23
N GLU A 66 10.15 -2.61 6.38
CA GLU A 66 10.92 -1.97 7.44
C GLU A 66 12.40 -1.85 7.10
N SER A 67 12.94 -2.82 6.38
CA SER A 67 14.33 -2.75 5.95
C SER A 67 14.57 -1.60 4.97
N LEU A 68 13.54 -1.16 4.29
CA LEU A 68 13.63 -0.02 3.38
C LEU A 68 13.36 1.31 4.07
N GLY A 69 13.13 1.29 5.38
CA GLY A 69 12.88 2.51 6.13
C GLY A 69 11.45 3.01 6.08
N MET A 70 10.52 2.18 5.63
CA MET A 70 9.10 2.53 5.63
C MET A 70 8.40 1.89 6.82
N ASN A 71 7.28 2.48 7.21
CA ASN A 71 6.46 1.93 8.29
C ASN A 71 5.46 0.94 7.73
N TYR A 72 5.31 -0.20 8.39
CA TYR A 72 4.42 -1.25 7.94
C TYR A 72 3.21 -1.34 8.86
N HIS A 73 2.01 -1.34 8.26
CA HIS A 73 0.76 -1.47 8.99
C HIS A 73 -0.08 -2.57 8.35
N ASN A 74 -0.68 -3.41 9.18
CA ASN A 74 -1.59 -4.43 8.69
C ASN A 74 -2.95 -4.21 9.34
N ILE A 75 -3.99 -4.06 8.52
CA ILE A 75 -5.37 -3.96 8.97
C ILE A 75 -6.09 -5.14 8.33
N PRO A 76 -6.06 -6.32 8.98
CA PRO A 76 -6.61 -7.52 8.36
C PRO A 76 -8.09 -7.36 8.08
N THR A 77 -8.47 -7.55 6.84
CA THR A 77 -9.85 -7.39 6.40
C THR A 77 -10.22 -8.61 5.59
N VAL A 78 -11.27 -9.31 6.00
CA VAL A 78 -11.62 -10.58 5.37
C VAL A 78 -12.33 -10.39 4.04
N SER A 79 -13.12 -9.33 3.93
CA SER A 79 -13.90 -9.08 2.71
C SER A 79 -14.03 -7.59 2.50
N ALA A 80 -14.86 -7.21 1.52
CA ALA A 80 -15.10 -5.80 1.23
C ALA A 80 -16.04 -5.13 2.25
N ALA A 81 -16.31 -5.79 3.36
CA ALA A 81 -17.15 -5.23 4.42
C ALA A 81 -16.29 -5.06 5.68
N PRO A 82 -15.48 -4.01 5.74
CA PRO A 82 -14.55 -3.83 6.86
C PRO A 82 -15.29 -3.60 8.16
N GLN A 83 -14.67 -4.05 9.25
CA GLN A 83 -15.20 -3.82 10.57
C GLN A 83 -14.98 -2.37 10.98
N GLN A 84 -15.87 -1.88 11.86
CA GLN A 84 -15.77 -0.49 12.34
C GLN A 84 -14.40 -0.19 12.92
N GLU A 85 -13.85 -1.12 13.68
CA GLU A 85 -12.55 -0.90 14.30
C GLU A 85 -11.44 -0.71 13.27
N GLY A 86 -11.47 -1.53 12.22
CA GLY A 86 -10.49 -1.40 11.15
C GLY A 86 -10.60 -0.06 10.44
N VAL A 87 -11.81 0.40 10.21
CA VAL A 87 -12.04 1.70 9.59
C VAL A 87 -11.49 2.81 10.48
N ASN A 88 -11.75 2.73 11.78
CA ASN A 88 -11.25 3.74 12.72
C ASN A 88 -9.73 3.79 12.74
N ILE A 89 -9.09 2.62 12.74
CA ILE A 89 -7.63 2.55 12.70
C ILE A 89 -7.12 3.18 11.41
N PHE A 90 -7.74 2.84 10.30
CA PHE A 90 -7.35 3.36 8.99
C PHE A 90 -7.42 4.89 8.97
N LEU A 91 -8.54 5.44 9.41
CA LEU A 91 -8.71 6.90 9.38
C LEU A 91 -7.70 7.61 10.26
N ARG A 92 -7.40 7.06 11.44
CA ARG A 92 -6.39 7.65 12.31
C ARG A 92 -4.99 7.55 11.71
N LEU A 93 -4.68 6.45 11.06
CA LEU A 93 -3.39 6.29 10.38
C LEU A 93 -3.23 7.32 9.27
N ILE A 94 -4.25 7.46 8.44
CA ILE A 94 -4.20 8.43 7.34
C ILE A 94 -4.00 9.83 7.87
N GLU A 95 -4.74 10.20 8.92
CA GLU A 95 -4.61 11.54 9.49
C GLU A 95 -3.19 11.77 10.01
N ASN A 96 -2.65 10.79 10.71
CA ASN A 96 -1.29 10.88 11.22
C ASN A 96 -0.27 11.04 10.09
N ILE A 97 -0.44 10.24 9.04
CA ILE A 97 0.47 10.28 7.89
C ILE A 97 0.42 11.64 7.22
N LYS A 98 -0.79 12.18 7.06
CA LYS A 98 -0.93 13.50 6.44
C LYS A 98 -0.31 14.60 7.30
N GLN A 99 -0.42 14.50 8.62
CA GLN A 99 0.14 15.50 9.52
C GLN A 99 1.66 15.56 9.44
N ARG A 100 2.31 14.45 9.11
CA ARG A 100 3.76 14.47 8.98
C ARG A 100 4.23 14.48 7.52
N ASN A 101 3.33 14.88 6.63
CA ASN A 101 3.61 14.98 5.20
C ASN A 101 4.10 13.68 4.59
N GLY A 102 3.61 12.56 5.10
CA GLY A 102 3.96 11.26 4.57
C GLY A 102 3.14 10.90 3.35
N LYS A 103 3.53 9.79 2.72
CA LYS A 103 2.77 9.19 1.62
C LYS A 103 2.54 7.74 1.95
N VAL A 104 1.34 7.25 1.66
CA VAL A 104 0.97 5.88 2.00
C VAL A 104 0.53 5.12 0.77
N HIS A 105 0.96 3.87 0.71
CA HIS A 105 0.51 2.94 -0.32
C HIS A 105 -0.33 1.87 0.33
N ILE A 106 -1.55 1.65 -0.19
CA ILE A 106 -2.47 0.66 0.37
C ILE A 106 -2.69 -0.47 -0.63
N HIS A 107 -2.81 -1.69 -0.12
CA HIS A 107 -3.03 -2.83 -0.99
C HIS A 107 -3.73 -3.97 -0.28
N CYS A 108 -4.30 -4.88 -1.07
CA CYS A 108 -4.77 -6.17 -0.61
C CYS A 108 -4.20 -7.21 -1.58
N LYS A 109 -4.89 -8.31 -1.85
CA LYS A 109 -4.35 -9.29 -2.78
C LYS A 109 -4.50 -8.83 -4.23
N ALA A 110 -5.71 -8.52 -4.65
CA ALA A 110 -5.99 -8.12 -6.03
C ALA A 110 -6.04 -6.62 -6.24
N GLY A 111 -6.11 -5.84 -5.17
CA GLY A 111 -6.21 -4.40 -5.29
C GLY A 111 -7.61 -3.93 -5.67
N ALA A 112 -8.61 -4.79 -5.56
CA ALA A 112 -9.96 -4.48 -6.00
C ALA A 112 -10.92 -4.28 -4.82
N ASP A 113 -11.33 -5.37 -4.16
CA ASP A 113 -12.42 -5.27 -3.19
C ASP A 113 -12.07 -4.53 -1.91
N ARG A 114 -11.12 -5.08 -1.14
CA ARG A 114 -10.76 -4.46 0.16
C ARG A 114 -10.10 -3.11 -0.05
N THR A 115 -9.14 -3.06 -0.96
CA THR A 115 -8.46 -1.80 -1.26
C THR A 115 -9.43 -0.79 -1.85
N GLY A 116 -10.36 -1.25 -2.69
CA GLY A 116 -11.39 -0.38 -3.25
C GLY A 116 -12.28 0.23 -2.19
N MET A 117 -12.69 -0.58 -1.21
CA MET A 117 -13.52 -0.10 -0.11
C MET A 117 -12.80 0.97 0.70
N TYR A 118 -11.55 0.70 1.08
CA TYR A 118 -10.79 1.69 1.85
C TYR A 118 -10.46 2.93 1.03
N SER A 119 -10.28 2.78 -0.28
CA SER A 119 -10.09 3.94 -1.15
C SER A 119 -11.32 4.84 -1.16
N PHE A 120 -12.49 4.22 -1.19
CA PHE A 120 -13.76 4.97 -1.14
C PHE A 120 -13.90 5.70 0.19
N ILE A 121 -13.59 5.01 1.29
CA ILE A 121 -13.64 5.64 2.62
C ILE A 121 -12.67 6.81 2.67
N TYR A 122 -11.47 6.64 2.14
CA TYR A 122 -10.50 7.73 2.10
C TYR A 122 -11.06 8.94 1.37
N LYS A 123 -11.65 8.71 0.20
CA LYS A 123 -12.21 9.81 -0.58
C LYS A 123 -13.34 10.51 0.15
N MET A 124 -14.16 9.74 0.88
CA MET A 124 -15.26 10.33 1.64
C MET A 124 -14.79 11.28 2.73
N PHE A 125 -13.69 10.96 3.39
CA PHE A 125 -13.26 11.72 4.56
C PHE A 125 -12.16 12.74 4.28
N PHE A 126 -11.41 12.60 3.19
CA PHE A 126 -10.24 13.45 2.96
C PHE A 126 -10.24 14.17 1.60
N ILE A 127 -11.14 13.83 0.73
CA ILE A 127 -11.30 14.50 -0.55
C ILE A 127 -12.73 14.99 -0.71
#